data_d63bf97d25a2271dccde85b9b829baac
#
_entry.id   d63bf97d25a2271dccde85b9b829baac
#
_cell.length_a   1.000
_cell.length_b   1.000
_cell.length_c   1.000
_cell.angle_alpha   90.00
_cell.angle_beta   90.00
_cell.angle_gamma   90.00
#
_symmetry.space_group_name_H-M   'P 1'
#
loop_
_entity.id
_entity.type
_entity.pdbx_description
1 polymer ?
#
loop_
_entity_poly.entity_id
_entity_poly.type
_entity_poly.pdbx_seq_one_letter_code
_entity_poly.pdbx_strand_id
1 'polypeptide(L)'
;MLFSILFSAGLLSAGLPYGLEEPVIDSLHAVTVTADRGVIVSRADTLSVDNSSTISDVLLQSPGLHLGDNGGLGGLKTVSLRGMGSAHTTIYVDGVRVGNVQSGQNDLGMLGLESFGTAVVDYAQNSLSFTTAKPVFDDGPVAGHVRFSAGSFGTYLPSARLDFRLSDRLSLSANAAGILSKGDFPYGDGLRRTNNDLKQARAGLDLFGLMGGGDYHVKAYYNGAERGTSGSTSYPSDDRQKDMNAFVQGVLRKNFSPLYTLRVSAKGSYDDIYYTSSWGDSQYGQTELQLNSAHDFQIRDWWKLSFAADARWDALKSTNYEASRLTGLSALASSFRTERLMATVALEYEAAFDRSALSRHALSPSADIRFTAFEGFDIVAFGRRAYRIPTFNELYYVGYGNPDLNPEDAWLTDLGVDFNRRAGAAWTLKLKADVFCNFLKNEIISAPTEEDPNIWAPYNIGKVRSAGMDILAGTLYENAGWNVSADVRYSYQSAIDKTPDSYTYDTPVPYVARHTVVLDASVSWKGFSLAPLWQLRAGRTDSMGEMPDWNTLDVNLSKAFNIAKSSLLLKFSARNILDCRYETVSGYPMPGRSLNGVIEYRF
;
A
#
# COMPACT_ATOMS: atom_id res chain seq x y z
N MET A 1 -19.04 20.37 8.50
CA MET A 1 -17.71 20.61 7.94
C MET A 1 -16.81 19.39 8.08
N LEU A 2 -17.33 18.27 7.61
CA LEU A 2 -16.79 16.91 7.75
C LEU A 2 -17.27 16.11 6.54
N PHE A 3 -16.93 16.53 5.32
CA PHE A 3 -17.56 15.98 4.12
C PHE A 3 -16.62 15.38 3.06
N SER A 4 -15.33 15.24 3.34
CA SER A 4 -14.39 14.72 2.34
C SER A 4 -13.87 13.31 2.58
N ILE A 5 -14.28 12.61 3.64
CA ILE A 5 -13.71 11.29 4.01
C ILE A 5 -14.75 10.19 4.24
N LEU A 6 -16.03 10.50 4.13
CA LEU A 6 -17.12 9.55 4.42
C LEU A 6 -17.65 8.76 3.21
N PHE A 7 -16.95 8.67 2.10
CA PHE A 7 -17.50 8.04 0.90
C PHE A 7 -16.85 6.75 0.41
N SER A 8 -15.99 6.12 1.20
CA SER A 8 -15.52 4.76 0.87
C SER A 8 -15.96 3.69 1.87
N ALA A 9 -16.71 4.03 2.89
CA ALA A 9 -17.31 3.08 3.83
C ALA A 9 -18.79 2.80 3.53
N GLY A 10 -19.25 3.05 2.32
CA GLY A 10 -20.63 2.84 1.91
C GLY A 10 -20.85 1.44 1.36
N LEU A 11 -20.81 0.40 2.21
CA LEU A 11 -21.35 -0.89 1.81
C LEU A 11 -21.95 -1.62 3.01
N LEU A 12 -23.25 -1.86 2.88
CA LEU A 12 -24.12 -2.58 3.79
C LEU A 12 -24.71 -1.75 4.95
N SER A 13 -25.47 -0.72 4.64
CA SER A 13 -26.62 -0.37 5.46
C SER A 13 -27.87 -0.99 4.84
N ALA A 14 -28.21 -2.21 5.25
CA ALA A 14 -29.61 -2.64 5.25
C ALA A 14 -30.35 -1.67 6.18
N GLY A 15 -31.42 -1.03 5.65
CA GLY A 15 -32.13 0.06 6.30
C GLY A 15 -32.38 -0.15 7.79
N LEU A 16 -31.88 0.78 8.59
CA LEU A 16 -32.27 0.96 9.97
C LEU A 16 -33.41 2.00 10.05
N PRO A 17 -34.37 1.80 10.95
CA PRO A 17 -35.46 2.75 11.11
C PRO A 17 -34.97 4.07 11.74
N TYR A 18 -35.58 5.15 11.31
CA TYR A 18 -35.41 6.51 11.79
C TYR A 18 -35.39 6.59 13.33
N GLY A 19 -34.36 7.22 13.87
CA GLY A 19 -34.39 7.85 15.18
C GLY A 19 -33.45 7.28 16.24
N LEU A 20 -32.15 7.28 16.01
CA LEU A 20 -31.15 7.36 17.06
C LEU A 20 -30.07 8.32 16.56
N GLU A 21 -29.76 9.35 17.34
CA GLU A 21 -28.58 10.18 17.14
C GLU A 21 -27.37 9.24 17.09
N GLU A 22 -26.73 9.14 15.93
CA GLU A 22 -25.49 8.42 15.79
C GLU A 22 -24.50 8.98 16.80
N PRO A 23 -23.87 8.15 17.67
CA PRO A 23 -22.70 8.62 18.37
C PRO A 23 -21.73 9.05 17.27
N VAL A 24 -21.25 10.29 17.33
CA VAL A 24 -20.18 10.80 16.49
C VAL A 24 -18.97 9.91 16.77
N ILE A 25 -18.88 8.78 16.08
CA ILE A 25 -17.66 8.03 15.92
C ILE A 25 -16.83 8.94 15.04
N ASP A 26 -15.98 9.72 15.69
CA ASP A 26 -14.93 10.48 15.05
C ASP A 26 -14.18 9.48 14.17
N SER A 27 -14.51 9.47 12.88
CA SER A 27 -13.87 8.59 11.92
C SER A 27 -12.39 8.90 12.04
N LEU A 28 -11.64 7.95 12.58
CA LEU A 28 -10.19 7.99 12.51
C LEU A 28 -9.86 8.16 11.03
N HIS A 29 -9.50 9.36 10.67
CA HIS A 29 -8.85 9.62 9.41
C HIS A 29 -7.74 8.58 9.32
N ALA A 30 -7.54 7.98 8.16
CA ALA A 30 -6.37 7.18 7.90
C ALA A 30 -5.17 8.11 8.13
N VAL A 31 -4.77 8.18 9.39
CA VAL A 31 -3.62 8.96 9.82
C VAL A 31 -2.45 8.10 9.46
N THR A 32 -1.85 8.42 8.37
CA THR A 32 -0.52 7.98 8.06
C THR A 32 0.37 8.50 9.18
N VAL A 33 0.72 7.65 10.11
CA VAL A 33 1.64 7.98 11.21
C VAL A 33 3.10 7.76 10.77
N THR A 34 3.43 8.15 9.61
CA THR A 34 4.68 8.87 9.56
C THR A 34 4.35 10.19 10.21
N ALA A 35 4.41 10.21 11.53
CA ALA A 35 3.90 11.28 12.28
C ALA A 35 2.84 12.02 11.46
N ASP A 36 1.63 12.12 11.87
CA ASP A 36 0.75 13.16 11.32
C ASP A 36 1.57 14.45 11.43
N ARG A 37 2.44 14.64 10.44
CA ARG A 37 3.43 15.73 10.38
C ARG A 37 2.75 17.06 10.20
N GLY A 38 1.49 17.13 10.62
CA GLY A 38 0.64 18.28 10.43
C GLY A 38 0.15 18.43 8.99
N VAL A 39 0.41 17.47 8.10
CA VAL A 39 -0.07 17.50 6.71
C VAL A 39 -1.59 17.45 6.72
N ILE A 40 -2.21 18.57 6.41
CA ILE A 40 -3.67 18.71 6.35
C ILE A 40 -4.20 18.32 4.97
N VAL A 41 -3.34 18.32 3.97
CA VAL A 41 -3.68 18.07 2.57
C VAL A 41 -2.86 16.91 2.08
N SER A 42 -3.51 15.78 1.84
CA SER A 42 -2.89 14.66 1.14
C SER A 42 -3.50 14.51 -0.25
N ARG A 43 -2.69 14.14 -1.22
CA ARG A 43 -3.14 13.69 -2.52
C ARG A 43 -3.24 12.17 -2.46
N ALA A 44 -4.37 11.68 -1.98
CA ALA A 44 -4.55 10.27 -1.68
C ALA A 44 -5.75 9.68 -2.41
N ASP A 45 -5.61 8.42 -2.82
CA ASP A 45 -6.69 7.59 -3.34
C ASP A 45 -6.98 6.46 -2.36
N THR A 46 -8.24 6.33 -1.97
CA THR A 46 -8.70 5.21 -1.15
C THR A 46 -9.14 4.08 -2.07
N LEU A 47 -8.60 2.90 -1.84
CA LEU A 47 -8.87 1.69 -2.61
C LEU A 47 -9.81 0.77 -1.83
N SER A 48 -10.77 0.15 -2.53
CA SER A 48 -11.71 -0.78 -1.92
C SER A 48 -11.03 -2.14 -1.65
N VAL A 49 -11.21 -2.65 -0.45
CA VAL A 49 -10.75 -3.98 -0.03
C VAL A 49 -11.84 -5.04 -0.23
N ASP A 50 -13.12 -4.66 -0.21
CA ASP A 50 -14.28 -5.57 -0.10
C ASP A 50 -14.42 -6.58 -1.25
N ASN A 51 -14.13 -6.16 -2.48
CA ASN A 51 -14.26 -7.02 -3.65
C ASN A 51 -12.98 -7.79 -3.98
N SER A 52 -11.90 -7.57 -3.23
CA SER A 52 -10.59 -8.12 -3.47
C SER A 52 -10.40 -9.45 -2.75
N SER A 53 -9.63 -10.35 -3.35
CA SER A 53 -9.21 -11.62 -2.74
C SER A 53 -7.75 -11.58 -2.32
N THR A 54 -6.97 -10.74 -2.96
CA THR A 54 -5.53 -10.57 -2.71
C THR A 54 -5.18 -9.08 -2.65
N ILE A 55 -4.02 -8.78 -2.09
CA ILE A 55 -3.51 -7.41 -2.04
C ILE A 55 -3.27 -6.85 -3.45
N SER A 56 -2.86 -7.68 -4.40
CA SER A 56 -2.68 -7.30 -5.81
C SER A 56 -3.99 -6.79 -6.41
N ASP A 57 -5.13 -7.44 -6.11
CA ASP A 57 -6.46 -7.00 -6.58
C ASP A 57 -6.81 -5.58 -6.10
N VAL A 58 -6.39 -5.22 -4.88
CA VAL A 58 -6.61 -3.88 -4.33
C VAL A 58 -5.74 -2.86 -5.06
N LEU A 59 -4.46 -3.17 -5.22
CA LEU A 59 -3.47 -2.23 -5.75
C LEU A 59 -3.68 -1.93 -7.23
N LEU A 60 -4.13 -2.89 -8.00
CA LEU A 60 -4.42 -2.71 -9.42
C LEU A 60 -5.55 -1.71 -9.71
N GLN A 61 -6.35 -1.32 -8.71
CA GLN A 61 -7.35 -0.26 -8.83
C GLN A 61 -6.74 1.14 -8.97
N SER A 62 -5.47 1.35 -8.59
CA SER A 62 -4.80 2.65 -8.69
C SER A 62 -4.00 2.75 -9.99
N PRO A 63 -4.32 3.68 -10.91
CA PRO A 63 -3.63 3.78 -12.20
C PRO A 63 -2.20 4.35 -12.09
N GLY A 64 -1.93 5.24 -11.14
CA GLY A 64 -0.59 5.80 -10.90
C GLY A 64 0.36 4.87 -10.13
N LEU A 65 -0.12 3.66 -9.78
CA LEU A 65 0.66 2.64 -9.10
C LEU A 65 1.11 1.56 -10.10
N HIS A 66 2.39 1.28 -10.10
CA HIS A 66 2.95 0.11 -10.77
C HIS A 66 3.13 -1.02 -9.78
N LEU A 67 2.51 -2.17 -10.06
CA LEU A 67 2.67 -3.42 -9.32
C LEU A 67 3.64 -4.33 -10.09
N GLY A 68 4.81 -4.60 -9.52
CA GLY A 68 5.69 -5.67 -9.93
C GLY A 68 5.24 -6.98 -9.29
N ASP A 69 4.85 -7.97 -10.09
CA ASP A 69 4.42 -9.30 -9.61
C ASP A 69 5.20 -10.38 -10.37
N ASN A 70 5.97 -11.16 -9.65
CA ASN A 70 6.83 -12.20 -10.21
C ASN A 70 6.10 -13.54 -10.39
N GLY A 71 4.89 -13.51 -10.97
CA GLY A 71 4.19 -14.72 -11.41
C GLY A 71 3.10 -15.22 -10.45
N GLY A 72 2.20 -14.36 -9.99
CA GLY A 72 1.00 -14.75 -9.26
C GLY A 72 1.19 -14.90 -7.75
N LEU A 73 0.43 -15.77 -7.07
CA LEU A 73 0.33 -15.79 -5.60
C LEU A 73 1.67 -16.01 -4.89
N GLY A 74 2.53 -16.90 -5.39
CA GLY A 74 3.85 -17.19 -4.80
C GLY A 74 4.93 -16.18 -5.16
N GLY A 75 4.71 -15.31 -6.17
CA GLY A 75 5.69 -14.33 -6.63
C GLY A 75 5.89 -13.17 -5.66
N LEU A 76 7.09 -12.58 -5.69
CA LEU A 76 7.39 -11.31 -5.01
C LEU A 76 6.46 -10.21 -5.55
N LYS A 77 5.92 -9.38 -4.65
CA LYS A 77 5.02 -8.26 -4.98
C LYS A 77 5.56 -6.96 -4.48
N THR A 78 5.96 -6.09 -5.40
CA THR A 78 6.49 -4.76 -5.10
C THR A 78 5.63 -3.68 -5.73
N VAL A 79 5.65 -2.48 -5.16
CA VAL A 79 4.92 -1.33 -5.70
C VAL A 79 5.83 -0.14 -5.90
N SER A 80 5.58 0.60 -6.95
CA SER A 80 6.22 1.88 -7.25
C SER A 80 5.13 2.89 -7.61
N LEU A 81 5.21 4.09 -7.06
CA LEU A 81 4.31 5.18 -7.36
C LEU A 81 4.96 6.12 -8.36
N ARG A 82 4.24 6.44 -9.45
CA ARG A 82 4.65 7.42 -10.45
C ARG A 82 6.11 7.22 -10.95
N GLY A 83 6.56 5.96 -11.08
CA GLY A 83 7.86 5.59 -11.63
C GLY A 83 9.09 5.95 -10.80
N MET A 84 8.91 6.19 -9.49
CA MET A 84 10.00 6.54 -8.57
C MET A 84 10.77 5.34 -8.02
N GLY A 85 10.41 4.10 -8.43
CA GLY A 85 11.00 2.87 -7.90
C GLY A 85 10.34 2.38 -6.60
N SER A 86 10.39 1.07 -6.38
CA SER A 86 9.74 0.43 -5.22
C SER A 86 10.42 0.75 -3.89
N ALA A 87 11.71 1.00 -3.89
CA ALA A 87 12.48 1.37 -2.69
C ALA A 87 12.13 2.78 -2.15
N HIS A 88 11.50 3.63 -2.97
CA HIS A 88 10.99 4.93 -2.55
C HIS A 88 9.56 4.88 -2.00
N THR A 89 8.82 3.78 -2.21
CA THR A 89 7.44 3.67 -1.74
C THR A 89 7.40 3.11 -0.31
N THR A 90 6.96 3.92 0.63
CA THR A 90 6.85 3.52 2.04
C THR A 90 5.53 2.82 2.32
N ILE A 91 5.56 1.72 3.06
CA ILE A 91 4.38 0.95 3.45
C ILE A 91 4.07 1.21 4.93
N TYR A 92 2.78 1.43 5.24
CA TYR A 92 2.29 1.61 6.61
C TYR A 92 1.16 0.66 6.93
N VAL A 93 1.14 0.16 8.16
CA VAL A 93 0.03 -0.59 8.76
C VAL A 93 -0.40 0.15 10.02
N ASP A 94 -1.65 0.61 10.05
CA ASP A 94 -2.21 1.45 11.13
C ASP A 94 -1.33 2.67 11.46
N GLY A 95 -0.69 3.20 10.41
CA GLY A 95 0.18 4.34 10.48
C GLY A 95 1.60 4.08 11.00
N VAL A 96 1.95 2.85 11.30
CA VAL A 96 3.31 2.44 11.66
C VAL A 96 4.01 1.86 10.43
N ARG A 97 5.23 2.32 10.16
CA ARG A 97 6.02 1.87 9.01
C ARG A 97 6.30 0.37 9.07
N VAL A 98 6.14 -0.29 7.93
CA VAL A 98 6.65 -1.64 7.68
C VAL A 98 7.87 -1.49 6.76
N GLY A 99 9.03 -1.94 7.21
CA GLY A 99 10.29 -1.72 6.50
C GLY A 99 11.02 -3.02 6.21
N ASN A 100 11.83 -2.99 5.16
CA ASN A 100 12.85 -3.99 4.88
C ASN A 100 14.18 -3.25 4.66
N VAL A 101 15.03 -3.25 5.69
CA VAL A 101 16.31 -2.54 5.64
C VAL A 101 17.36 -3.28 4.81
N GLN A 102 17.17 -4.59 4.61
CA GLN A 102 18.07 -5.43 3.81
C GLN A 102 18.06 -5.00 2.33
N SER A 103 16.89 -5.01 1.69
CA SER A 103 16.72 -4.78 0.25
C SER A 103 15.99 -3.49 -0.10
N GLY A 104 15.36 -2.83 0.88
CA GLY A 104 14.50 -1.66 0.67
C GLY A 104 13.16 -1.97 0.00
N GLN A 105 12.90 -3.22 -0.35
CA GLN A 105 11.68 -3.66 -1.01
C GLN A 105 10.82 -4.47 -0.05
N ASN A 106 9.56 -4.06 0.13
CA ASN A 106 8.60 -4.81 0.93
C ASN A 106 7.83 -5.77 0.03
N ASP A 107 7.81 -7.06 0.39
CA ASP A 107 6.93 -8.02 -0.26
C ASP A 107 5.51 -7.88 0.28
N LEU A 108 4.63 -7.27 -0.51
CA LEU A 108 3.23 -7.09 -0.14
C LEU A 108 2.45 -8.40 -0.09
N GLY A 109 2.95 -9.49 -0.65
CA GLY A 109 2.37 -10.82 -0.51
C GLY A 109 2.38 -11.35 0.93
N MET A 110 3.21 -10.74 1.80
CA MET A 110 3.28 -11.08 3.23
C MET A 110 2.16 -10.42 4.06
N LEU A 111 1.49 -9.40 3.53
CA LEU A 111 0.35 -8.75 4.18
C LEU A 111 -0.97 -9.40 3.77
N GLY A 112 -1.87 -9.59 4.72
CA GLY A 112 -3.18 -10.19 4.49
C GLY A 112 -4.31 -9.18 4.55
N LEU A 113 -5.30 -9.30 3.64
CA LEU A 113 -6.46 -8.41 3.61
C LEU A 113 -7.48 -8.69 4.70
N GLU A 114 -7.41 -9.83 5.37
CA GLU A 114 -8.42 -10.31 6.34
C GLU A 114 -8.63 -9.41 7.55
N SER A 115 -7.66 -8.53 7.85
CA SER A 115 -7.75 -7.59 8.97
C SER A 115 -7.94 -6.13 8.53
N PHE A 116 -7.77 -5.81 7.24
CA PHE A 116 -7.80 -4.44 6.77
C PHE A 116 -9.19 -4.01 6.30
N GLY A 117 -9.59 -2.78 6.65
CA GLY A 117 -10.81 -2.14 6.17
C GLY A 117 -10.56 -1.20 5.00
N THR A 118 -9.39 -0.58 4.95
CA THR A 118 -9.04 0.39 3.90
C THR A 118 -7.58 0.27 3.48
N ALA A 119 -7.32 0.58 2.22
CA ALA A 119 -5.99 0.84 1.68
C ALA A 119 -5.97 2.23 1.05
N VAL A 120 -4.89 2.98 1.29
CA VAL A 120 -4.74 4.36 0.80
C VAL A 120 -3.40 4.50 0.10
N VAL A 121 -3.43 4.97 -1.14
CA VAL A 121 -2.24 5.40 -1.89
C VAL A 121 -2.10 6.90 -1.72
N ASP A 122 -1.02 7.37 -1.13
CA ASP A 122 -0.73 8.79 -0.94
C ASP A 122 0.46 9.21 -1.80
N TYR A 123 0.18 9.95 -2.86
CA TYR A 123 1.19 10.41 -3.81
C TYR A 123 2.07 11.53 -3.24
N ALA A 124 1.56 12.33 -2.29
CA ALA A 124 2.34 13.37 -1.65
C ALA A 124 3.36 12.78 -0.67
N GLN A 125 3.01 11.67 -0.01
CA GLN A 125 3.91 10.96 0.90
C GLN A 125 4.73 9.86 0.19
N ASN A 126 4.42 9.56 -1.06
CA ASN A 126 4.93 8.40 -1.80
C ASN A 126 4.76 7.11 -0.99
N SER A 127 3.53 6.88 -0.51
CA SER A 127 3.25 5.81 0.44
C SER A 127 1.97 5.04 0.15
N LEU A 128 1.91 3.83 0.70
CA LEU A 128 0.75 2.96 0.72
C LEU A 128 0.44 2.60 2.18
N SER A 129 -0.77 2.88 2.61
CA SER A 129 -1.21 2.69 3.99
C SER A 129 -2.38 1.73 4.07
N PHE A 130 -2.29 0.77 4.99
CA PHE A 130 -3.37 -0.16 5.32
C PHE A 130 -3.88 0.13 6.72
N THR A 131 -5.20 0.23 6.88
CA THR A 131 -5.83 0.47 8.17
C THR A 131 -6.67 -0.73 8.58
N THR A 132 -6.44 -1.22 9.78
CA THR A 132 -7.19 -2.34 10.36
C THR A 132 -8.66 -1.98 10.53
N ALA A 133 -9.56 -2.88 10.11
CA ALA A 133 -10.99 -2.73 10.31
C ALA A 133 -11.33 -2.77 11.80
N LYS A 134 -11.99 -1.74 12.31
CA LYS A 134 -12.51 -1.76 13.69
C LYS A 134 -13.68 -2.72 13.80
N PRO A 135 -13.84 -3.42 14.94
CA PRO A 135 -14.99 -4.28 15.16
C PRO A 135 -16.29 -3.47 15.23
N VAL A 136 -17.32 -3.99 14.59
CA VAL A 136 -18.68 -3.45 14.65
C VAL A 136 -19.57 -4.51 15.29
N PHE A 137 -20.38 -4.08 16.26
CA PHE A 137 -21.27 -4.96 17.01
C PHE A 137 -22.71 -4.46 16.87
N ASP A 138 -23.59 -5.27 16.30
CA ASP A 138 -25.01 -4.93 16.22
C ASP A 138 -25.71 -5.15 17.58
N ASP A 139 -25.95 -6.39 17.98
CA ASP A 139 -26.79 -6.72 19.14
C ASP A 139 -26.10 -7.56 20.23
N GLY A 140 -24.85 -7.93 20.07
CA GLY A 140 -24.18 -8.87 20.99
C GLY A 140 -22.75 -8.46 21.34
N PRO A 141 -22.14 -9.17 22.31
CA PRO A 141 -20.73 -8.95 22.64
C PRO A 141 -19.76 -9.65 21.69
N VAL A 142 -20.26 -10.46 20.74
CA VAL A 142 -19.45 -11.22 19.79
C VAL A 142 -19.99 -10.97 18.39
N ALA A 143 -19.09 -10.67 17.47
CA ALA A 143 -19.33 -10.59 16.03
C ALA A 143 -18.19 -11.31 15.30
N GLY A 144 -18.36 -11.62 14.03
CA GLY A 144 -17.28 -12.20 13.28
C GLY A 144 -17.70 -12.75 11.93
N HIS A 145 -16.74 -13.29 11.22
CA HIS A 145 -17.00 -13.99 9.97
C HIS A 145 -16.03 -15.16 9.76
N VAL A 146 -16.51 -16.15 9.05
CA VAL A 146 -15.71 -17.25 8.53
C VAL A 146 -15.87 -17.26 7.02
N ARG A 147 -14.76 -17.29 6.30
CA ARG A 147 -14.72 -17.25 4.85
C ARG A 147 -13.88 -18.41 4.33
N PHE A 148 -14.40 -19.07 3.31
CA PHE A 148 -13.66 -20.06 2.55
C PHE A 148 -13.73 -19.71 1.06
N SER A 149 -12.58 -19.72 0.41
CA SER A 149 -12.46 -19.46 -1.02
C SER A 149 -11.70 -20.60 -1.68
N ALA A 150 -12.20 -21.06 -2.84
CA ALA A 150 -11.56 -22.07 -3.65
C ALA A 150 -11.56 -21.64 -5.12
N GLY A 151 -10.44 -21.84 -5.79
CA GLY A 151 -10.26 -21.35 -7.17
C GLY A 151 -9.32 -22.17 -8.02
N SER A 152 -9.09 -21.68 -9.23
CA SER A 152 -8.21 -22.26 -10.22
C SER A 152 -6.79 -22.46 -9.66
N PHE A 153 -6.03 -23.35 -10.30
CA PHE A 153 -4.62 -23.66 -9.97
C PHE A 153 -4.42 -24.22 -8.56
N GLY A 154 -5.42 -24.98 -8.07
CA GLY A 154 -5.38 -25.60 -6.75
C GLY A 154 -5.30 -24.58 -5.60
N THR A 155 -5.96 -23.44 -5.75
CA THR A 155 -5.90 -22.33 -4.77
C THR A 155 -7.04 -22.44 -3.77
N TYR A 156 -6.70 -22.37 -2.47
CA TYR A 156 -7.63 -22.35 -1.33
C TYR A 156 -7.23 -21.24 -0.36
N LEU A 157 -8.21 -20.43 0.07
CA LEU A 157 -8.01 -19.26 0.92
C LEU A 157 -9.02 -19.30 2.09
N PRO A 158 -8.79 -20.12 3.13
CA PRO A 158 -9.59 -20.06 4.35
C PRO A 158 -9.23 -18.81 5.16
N SER A 159 -10.20 -18.15 5.77
CA SER A 159 -9.98 -17.12 6.77
C SER A 159 -11.11 -17.03 7.77
N ALA A 160 -10.81 -16.53 8.97
CA ALA A 160 -11.79 -16.26 10.01
C ALA A 160 -11.36 -15.00 10.77
N ARG A 161 -12.36 -14.25 11.23
CA ARG A 161 -12.21 -13.15 12.16
C ARG A 161 -13.28 -13.24 13.22
N LEU A 162 -12.89 -13.06 14.47
CA LEU A 162 -13.76 -13.01 15.65
C LEU A 162 -13.51 -11.71 16.39
N ASP A 163 -14.57 -10.98 16.66
CA ASP A 163 -14.56 -9.72 17.37
C ASP A 163 -15.32 -9.88 18.70
N PHE A 164 -14.72 -9.43 19.80
CA PHE A 164 -15.26 -9.53 21.15
C PHE A 164 -15.37 -8.13 21.76
N ARG A 165 -16.55 -7.73 22.19
CA ARG A 165 -16.77 -6.55 23.03
C ARG A 165 -16.52 -6.95 24.48
N LEU A 166 -15.33 -6.62 24.99
CA LEU A 166 -14.95 -6.94 26.38
C LEU A 166 -15.58 -5.97 27.37
N SER A 167 -15.81 -4.71 26.95
CA SER A 167 -16.55 -3.68 27.67
C SER A 167 -16.99 -2.58 26.70
N ASP A 168 -17.69 -1.56 27.18
CA ASP A 168 -18.07 -0.38 26.37
C ASP A 168 -16.87 0.40 25.83
N ARG A 169 -15.67 0.15 26.39
CA ARG A 169 -14.43 0.86 26.03
C ARG A 169 -13.33 -0.05 25.52
N LEU A 170 -13.57 -1.35 25.44
CA LEU A 170 -12.52 -2.31 25.10
C LEU A 170 -13.08 -3.40 24.20
N SER A 171 -12.46 -3.60 23.05
CA SER A 171 -12.75 -4.71 22.14
C SER A 171 -11.48 -5.42 21.70
N LEU A 172 -11.61 -6.71 21.44
CA LEU A 172 -10.55 -7.58 20.96
C LEU A 172 -11.00 -8.20 19.63
N SER A 173 -10.15 -8.14 18.62
CA SER A 173 -10.32 -8.88 17.37
C SER A 173 -9.22 -9.93 17.24
N ALA A 174 -9.58 -11.14 16.84
CA ALA A 174 -8.66 -12.20 16.49
C ALA A 174 -8.92 -12.61 15.04
N ASN A 175 -7.89 -12.72 14.22
CA ASN A 175 -8.01 -13.17 12.84
C ASN A 175 -6.98 -14.24 12.52
N ALA A 176 -7.33 -15.13 11.59
CA ALA A 176 -6.45 -16.13 11.03
C ALA A 176 -6.80 -16.35 9.56
N ALA A 177 -5.78 -16.57 8.74
CA ALA A 177 -5.94 -16.85 7.32
C ALA A 177 -4.88 -17.80 6.81
N GLY A 178 -5.20 -18.51 5.73
CA GLY A 178 -4.26 -19.39 5.04
C GLY A 178 -4.33 -19.21 3.53
N ILE A 179 -3.23 -19.53 2.87
CA ILE A 179 -3.16 -19.70 1.42
C ILE A 179 -2.52 -21.05 1.13
N LEU A 180 -3.21 -21.85 0.33
CA LEU A 180 -2.64 -23.04 -0.29
C LEU A 180 -2.84 -22.89 -1.79
N SER A 181 -1.77 -22.91 -2.57
CA SER A 181 -1.86 -22.81 -4.03
C SER A 181 -0.80 -23.67 -4.66
N LYS A 182 -1.14 -24.38 -5.75
CA LYS A 182 -0.16 -25.06 -6.58
C LYS A 182 0.57 -24.08 -7.50
N GLY A 183 -0.09 -22.97 -7.88
CA GLY A 183 0.47 -21.96 -8.77
C GLY A 183 0.81 -22.46 -10.18
N ASP A 184 0.32 -23.63 -10.59
CA ASP A 184 0.67 -24.36 -11.80
C ASP A 184 -0.15 -23.93 -13.03
N PHE A 185 -0.32 -22.63 -13.21
CA PHE A 185 -1.12 -22.09 -14.31
C PHE A 185 -0.43 -22.26 -15.69
N PRO A 186 -1.23 -22.38 -16.79
CA PRO A 186 -0.70 -22.45 -18.14
C PRO A 186 -0.20 -21.08 -18.61
N TYR A 187 0.90 -21.08 -19.37
CA TYR A 187 1.43 -19.92 -20.09
C TYR A 187 2.06 -20.36 -21.41
N GLY A 188 2.33 -19.40 -22.31
CA GLY A 188 2.92 -19.71 -23.61
C GLY A 188 2.09 -20.75 -24.38
N ASP A 189 2.77 -21.57 -25.19
CA ASP A 189 2.14 -22.56 -26.03
C ASP A 189 2.11 -23.95 -25.38
N GLY A 190 1.21 -24.09 -24.40
CA GLY A 190 1.00 -25.34 -23.66
C GLY A 190 1.98 -25.56 -22.49
N LEU A 191 2.83 -24.60 -22.19
CA LEU A 191 3.70 -24.65 -21.02
C LEU A 191 2.92 -24.39 -19.74
N ARG A 192 3.41 -24.93 -18.64
CA ARG A 192 2.85 -24.68 -17.29
C ARG A 192 3.94 -24.17 -16.37
N ARG A 193 3.55 -23.23 -15.49
CA ARG A 193 4.44 -22.73 -14.45
C ARG A 193 4.75 -23.85 -13.47
N THR A 194 6.02 -24.08 -13.17
CA THR A 194 6.52 -25.05 -12.20
C THR A 194 7.16 -24.32 -11.03
N ASN A 195 7.31 -24.99 -9.89
CA ASN A 195 7.94 -24.44 -8.69
C ASN A 195 7.38 -23.03 -8.31
N ASN A 196 6.05 -22.88 -8.35
CA ASN A 196 5.33 -21.63 -8.07
C ASN A 196 4.24 -21.82 -7.01
N ASP A 197 4.37 -22.89 -6.22
CA ASP A 197 3.48 -23.21 -5.13
C ASP A 197 3.68 -22.27 -3.94
N LEU A 198 2.59 -22.04 -3.19
CA LEU A 198 2.58 -21.25 -1.96
C LEU A 198 1.80 -21.96 -0.88
N LYS A 199 2.42 -22.07 0.31
CA LYS A 199 1.76 -22.41 1.58
C LYS A 199 2.02 -21.27 2.54
N GLN A 200 0.96 -20.61 3.00
CA GLN A 200 1.07 -19.45 3.87
C GLN A 200 0.04 -19.53 4.98
N ALA A 201 0.43 -19.14 6.19
CA ALA A 201 -0.46 -18.98 7.34
C ALA A 201 -0.22 -17.64 7.99
N ARG A 202 -1.30 -16.96 8.34
CA ARG A 202 -1.29 -15.66 9.00
C ARG A 202 -2.19 -15.67 10.21
N ALA A 203 -1.81 -14.93 11.25
CA ALA A 203 -2.62 -14.72 12.43
C ALA A 203 -2.44 -13.28 12.94
N GLY A 204 -3.50 -12.69 13.47
CA GLY A 204 -3.50 -11.35 14.01
C GLY A 204 -4.38 -11.25 15.26
N LEU A 205 -3.96 -10.39 16.19
CA LEU A 205 -4.72 -9.97 17.36
C LEU A 205 -4.71 -8.45 17.41
N ASP A 206 -5.88 -7.85 17.59
CA ASP A 206 -6.06 -6.41 17.64
C ASP A 206 -6.86 -6.04 18.89
N LEU A 207 -6.27 -5.24 19.77
CA LEU A 207 -6.93 -4.71 20.98
C LEU A 207 -7.21 -3.23 20.76
N PHE A 208 -8.48 -2.86 20.72
CA PHE A 208 -8.94 -1.48 20.59
C PHE A 208 -9.49 -0.99 21.93
N GLY A 209 -9.00 0.12 22.42
CA GLY A 209 -9.44 0.68 23.68
C GLY A 209 -9.71 2.17 23.62
N LEU A 210 -10.71 2.62 24.40
CA LEU A 210 -11.06 4.02 24.59
C LEU A 210 -10.63 4.45 26.00
N MET A 211 -10.03 5.63 26.09
CA MET A 211 -9.70 6.28 27.35
C MET A 211 -10.27 7.70 27.37
N GLY A 212 -10.37 8.32 28.55
CA GLY A 212 -10.84 9.70 28.64
C GLY A 212 -10.02 10.63 27.74
N GLY A 213 -10.63 11.15 26.67
CA GLY A 213 -10.01 12.05 25.69
C GLY A 213 -9.06 11.38 24.70
N GLY A 214 -9.18 10.07 24.46
CA GLY A 214 -8.32 9.40 23.49
C GLY A 214 -8.65 7.94 23.28
N ASP A 215 -7.86 7.30 22.44
CA ASP A 215 -7.96 5.89 22.07
C ASP A 215 -6.57 5.26 21.95
N TYR A 216 -6.53 3.94 21.99
CA TYR A 216 -5.34 3.15 21.69
C TYR A 216 -5.69 1.89 20.92
N HIS A 217 -4.72 1.44 20.14
CA HIS A 217 -4.77 0.20 19.37
C HIS A 217 -3.46 -0.56 19.58
N VAL A 218 -3.55 -1.81 19.96
CA VAL A 218 -2.39 -2.72 20.03
C VAL A 218 -2.64 -3.87 19.06
N LYS A 219 -1.68 -4.12 18.17
CA LYS A 219 -1.73 -5.17 17.16
C LYS A 219 -0.57 -6.12 17.34
N ALA A 220 -0.83 -7.41 17.32
CA ALA A 220 0.16 -8.46 17.11
C ALA A 220 -0.15 -9.17 15.78
N TYR A 221 0.88 -9.44 15.01
CA TYR A 221 0.76 -10.06 13.68
C TYR A 221 1.85 -11.10 13.48
N TYR A 222 1.47 -12.19 12.85
CA TYR A 222 2.37 -13.27 12.42
C TYR A 222 2.03 -13.68 10.99
N ASN A 223 3.05 -13.90 10.18
CA ASN A 223 2.98 -14.52 8.87
C ASN A 223 4.09 -15.54 8.72
N GLY A 224 3.77 -16.75 8.27
CA GLY A 224 4.72 -17.77 7.86
C GLY A 224 4.37 -18.26 6.47
N ALA A 225 5.35 -18.32 5.57
CA ALA A 225 5.16 -18.78 4.20
C ALA A 225 6.29 -19.72 3.75
N GLU A 226 5.92 -20.70 2.93
CA GLU A 226 6.85 -21.53 2.17
C GLU A 226 6.42 -21.51 0.71
N ARG A 227 7.34 -21.18 -0.19
CA ARG A 227 7.06 -20.99 -1.61
C ARG A 227 8.17 -21.47 -2.52
N GLY A 228 7.79 -21.89 -3.72
CA GLY A 228 8.71 -22.06 -4.83
C GLY A 228 9.09 -20.71 -5.43
N THR A 229 10.34 -20.54 -5.82
CA THR A 229 10.84 -19.40 -6.55
C THR A 229 11.20 -19.86 -7.97
N SER A 230 10.18 -19.88 -8.82
CA SER A 230 10.24 -20.53 -10.16
C SER A 230 11.24 -19.90 -11.14
N GLY A 231 11.90 -18.79 -10.78
CA GLY A 231 12.77 -18.07 -11.70
C GLY A 231 12.01 -17.42 -12.88
N SER A 232 12.73 -16.83 -13.82
CA SER A 232 12.13 -16.36 -15.08
C SER A 232 11.91 -17.51 -16.05
N THR A 233 11.14 -17.28 -17.12
CA THR A 233 10.94 -18.27 -18.19
C THR A 233 12.23 -18.62 -18.93
N SER A 234 13.18 -17.68 -19.00
CA SER A 234 14.50 -17.89 -19.61
C SER A 234 15.49 -18.59 -18.67
N TYR A 235 15.30 -18.45 -17.36
CA TYR A 235 16.12 -19.04 -16.32
C TYR A 235 15.22 -19.66 -15.24
N PRO A 236 14.58 -20.81 -15.54
CA PRO A 236 13.76 -21.52 -14.56
C PRO A 236 14.60 -21.97 -13.37
N SER A 237 14.00 -21.96 -12.19
CA SER A 237 14.65 -22.34 -10.93
C SER A 237 13.79 -23.29 -10.12
N ASP A 238 14.44 -24.21 -9.41
CA ASP A 238 13.84 -25.09 -8.40
C ASP A 238 14.08 -24.57 -6.96
N ASP A 239 14.55 -23.34 -6.83
CA ASP A 239 14.85 -22.71 -5.55
C ASP A 239 13.60 -22.59 -4.68
N ARG A 240 13.81 -22.58 -3.37
CA ARG A 240 12.73 -22.49 -2.36
C ARG A 240 12.99 -21.35 -1.41
N GLN A 241 11.91 -20.73 -0.95
CA GLN A 241 12.00 -19.67 0.07
C GLN A 241 11.02 -19.96 1.20
N LYS A 242 11.49 -19.72 2.43
CA LYS A 242 10.66 -19.68 3.64
C LYS A 242 10.75 -18.28 4.20
N ASP A 243 9.59 -17.71 4.51
CA ASP A 243 9.47 -16.40 5.10
C ASP A 243 8.78 -16.51 6.46
N MET A 244 9.26 -15.77 7.44
CA MET A 244 8.58 -15.54 8.71
C MET A 244 8.61 -14.04 9.01
N ASN A 245 7.44 -13.47 9.29
CA ASN A 245 7.31 -12.08 9.69
C ASN A 245 6.46 -12.03 10.97
N ALA A 246 6.96 -11.38 12.01
CA ALA A 246 6.22 -11.19 13.24
C ALA A 246 6.43 -9.78 13.76
N PHE A 247 5.36 -9.12 14.20
CA PHE A 247 5.48 -7.84 14.87
C PHE A 247 4.41 -7.63 15.95
N VAL A 248 4.76 -6.80 16.90
CA VAL A 248 3.82 -6.20 17.84
C VAL A 248 3.97 -4.69 17.74
N GLN A 249 2.85 -4.00 17.60
CA GLN A 249 2.82 -2.54 17.57
C GLN A 249 1.70 -1.99 18.45
N GLY A 250 1.91 -0.79 18.99
CA GLY A 250 0.90 -0.05 19.73
C GLY A 250 0.82 1.38 19.23
N VAL A 251 -0.38 1.92 19.11
CA VAL A 251 -0.66 3.31 18.77
C VAL A 251 -1.56 3.89 19.86
N LEU A 252 -1.20 5.04 20.38
CA LEU A 252 -1.94 5.79 21.38
C LEU A 252 -2.21 7.19 20.86
N ARG A 253 -3.45 7.66 20.94
CA ARG A 253 -3.83 9.06 20.72
C ARG A 253 -4.48 9.59 21.99
N LYS A 254 -4.04 10.75 22.43
CA LYS A 254 -4.54 11.40 23.65
C LYS A 254 -4.69 12.90 23.44
N ASN A 255 -5.92 13.39 23.58
CA ASN A 255 -6.23 14.80 23.68
C ASN A 255 -6.16 15.20 25.15
N PHE A 256 -5.10 15.89 25.56
CA PHE A 256 -4.94 16.40 26.94
C PHE A 256 -5.78 17.65 27.17
N SER A 257 -5.99 18.43 26.13
CA SER A 257 -6.84 19.62 26.11
C SER A 257 -7.28 19.91 24.68
N PRO A 258 -8.20 20.85 24.43
CA PRO A 258 -8.52 21.34 23.09
C PRO A 258 -7.30 21.93 22.35
N LEU A 259 -6.26 22.30 23.09
CA LEU A 259 -5.05 22.93 22.55
C LEU A 259 -3.91 21.93 22.31
N TYR A 260 -3.97 20.72 22.88
CA TYR A 260 -2.84 19.78 22.79
C TYR A 260 -3.30 18.33 22.63
N THR A 261 -2.81 17.71 21.55
CA THR A 261 -2.97 16.28 21.24
C THR A 261 -1.60 15.62 21.13
N LEU A 262 -1.46 14.49 21.79
CA LEU A 262 -0.30 13.60 21.71
C LEU A 262 -0.69 12.33 20.95
N ARG A 263 0.19 11.90 20.05
CA ARG A 263 0.19 10.55 19.45
C ARG A 263 1.52 9.89 19.71
N VAL A 264 1.48 8.63 20.09
CA VAL A 264 2.69 7.80 20.29
C VAL A 264 2.45 6.47 19.63
N SER A 265 3.45 5.97 18.92
CA SER A 265 3.45 4.59 18.46
C SER A 265 4.79 3.91 18.74
N ALA A 266 4.72 2.62 19.02
CA ALA A 266 5.89 1.78 19.20
C ALA A 266 5.69 0.47 18.44
N LYS A 267 6.77 -0.09 17.87
CA LYS A 267 6.77 -1.36 17.16
C LYS A 267 8.05 -2.13 17.45
N GLY A 268 7.91 -3.44 17.62
CA GLY A 268 9.00 -4.39 17.53
C GLY A 268 8.66 -5.45 16.50
N SER A 269 9.56 -5.73 15.56
CA SER A 269 9.37 -6.78 14.55
C SER A 269 10.61 -7.66 14.41
N TYR A 270 10.35 -8.89 13.96
CA TYR A 270 11.37 -9.83 13.52
C TYR A 270 10.91 -10.47 12.21
N ASP A 271 11.79 -10.41 11.21
CA ASP A 271 11.58 -10.98 9.87
C ASP A 271 12.73 -11.93 9.57
N ASP A 272 12.43 -13.13 9.08
CA ASP A 272 13.42 -14.14 8.70
C ASP A 272 13.11 -14.65 7.29
N ILE A 273 14.13 -14.66 6.43
CA ILE A 273 14.08 -15.22 5.09
C ILE A 273 15.13 -16.32 5.02
N TYR A 274 14.68 -17.55 4.75
CA TYR A 274 15.55 -18.67 4.46
C TYR A 274 15.39 -19.09 3.00
N TYR A 275 16.44 -18.94 2.22
CA TYR A 275 16.47 -19.21 0.78
C TYR A 275 17.39 -20.40 0.49
N THR A 276 16.86 -21.42 -0.20
CA THR A 276 17.59 -22.61 -0.63
C THR A 276 17.74 -22.58 -2.13
N SER A 277 18.98 -22.70 -2.62
CA SER A 277 19.30 -22.73 -4.04
C SER A 277 20.38 -23.76 -4.36
N SER A 278 20.55 -24.04 -5.65
CA SER A 278 21.64 -24.87 -6.15
C SER A 278 23.04 -24.28 -5.85
N TRP A 279 23.12 -22.98 -5.53
CA TRP A 279 24.36 -22.27 -5.20
C TRP A 279 24.65 -22.23 -3.71
N GLY A 280 23.77 -22.79 -2.89
CA GLY A 280 23.85 -22.80 -1.44
C GLY A 280 22.67 -22.10 -0.77
N ASP A 281 22.60 -22.26 0.53
CA ASP A 281 21.55 -21.69 1.36
C ASP A 281 21.95 -20.33 1.89
N SER A 282 20.98 -19.42 1.96
CA SER A 282 21.14 -18.08 2.54
C SER A 282 20.05 -17.79 3.56
N GLN A 283 20.42 -17.17 4.67
CA GLN A 283 19.47 -16.73 5.70
C GLN A 283 19.67 -15.26 6.03
N TYR A 284 18.55 -14.56 6.25
CA TYR A 284 18.52 -13.14 6.57
C TYR A 284 17.52 -12.89 7.69
N GLY A 285 18.01 -12.76 8.92
CA GLY A 285 17.21 -12.40 10.10
C GLY A 285 17.30 -10.91 10.36
N GLN A 286 16.17 -10.19 10.29
CA GLN A 286 16.09 -8.76 10.51
C GLN A 286 15.28 -8.47 11.76
N THR A 287 15.76 -7.57 12.62
CA THR A 287 15.05 -7.03 13.78
C THR A 287 14.86 -5.54 13.61
N GLU A 288 13.65 -5.02 13.86
CA GLU A 288 13.36 -3.59 13.89
C GLU A 288 12.70 -3.23 15.23
N LEU A 289 13.17 -2.14 15.85
CA LEU A 289 12.52 -1.47 16.96
C LEU A 289 12.24 -0.03 16.55
N GLN A 290 11.01 0.42 16.71
CA GLN A 290 10.58 1.78 16.34
C GLN A 290 9.80 2.42 17.48
N LEU A 291 10.09 3.69 17.73
CA LEU A 291 9.33 4.56 18.61
C LEU A 291 9.07 5.88 17.90
N ASN A 292 7.84 6.33 17.92
CA ASN A 292 7.40 7.56 17.29
C ASN A 292 6.56 8.38 18.26
N SER A 293 6.71 9.71 18.26
CA SER A 293 5.84 10.64 18.95
C SER A 293 5.48 11.82 18.08
N ALA A 294 4.22 12.25 18.14
CA ALA A 294 3.74 13.44 17.44
C ALA A 294 2.92 14.30 18.41
N HIS A 295 3.20 15.59 18.41
CA HIS A 295 2.67 16.59 19.29
C HIS A 295 2.00 17.67 18.46
N ASP A 296 0.68 17.83 18.60
CA ASP A 296 -0.10 18.85 17.93
C ASP A 296 -0.52 19.93 18.93
N PHE A 297 -0.17 21.16 18.63
CA PHE A 297 -0.52 22.35 19.41
C PHE A 297 -1.45 23.24 18.59
N GLN A 298 -2.71 23.35 18.99
CA GLN A 298 -3.67 24.28 18.40
C GLN A 298 -3.44 25.67 18.99
N ILE A 299 -2.69 26.51 18.27
CA ILE A 299 -2.28 27.84 18.75
C ILE A 299 -3.44 28.85 18.62
N ARG A 300 -4.20 28.73 17.51
CA ARG A 300 -5.43 29.50 17.21
C ARG A 300 -6.36 28.57 16.41
N ASP A 301 -7.61 28.88 16.29
CA ASP A 301 -8.58 28.10 15.50
C ASP A 301 -8.14 27.89 14.05
N TRP A 302 -7.35 28.81 13.52
CA TRP A 302 -6.81 28.79 12.16
C TRP A 302 -5.34 28.38 12.07
N TRP A 303 -4.63 28.17 13.20
CA TRP A 303 -3.20 27.86 13.22
C TRP A 303 -2.85 26.72 14.17
N LYS A 304 -2.28 25.67 13.60
CA LYS A 304 -1.75 24.50 14.32
C LYS A 304 -0.23 24.40 14.11
N LEU A 305 0.52 24.14 15.18
CA LEU A 305 1.93 23.79 15.15
C LEU A 305 2.06 22.31 15.55
N SER A 306 2.80 21.54 14.75
CA SER A 306 3.05 20.12 15.01
C SER A 306 4.54 19.85 15.10
N PHE A 307 4.94 19.04 16.06
CA PHE A 307 6.29 18.52 16.20
C PHE A 307 6.22 16.99 16.22
N ALA A 308 7.13 16.31 15.52
CA ALA A 308 7.25 14.86 15.57
C ALA A 308 8.70 14.43 15.75
N ALA A 309 8.91 13.31 16.43
CA ALA A 309 10.20 12.67 16.61
C ALA A 309 10.06 11.16 16.50
N ASP A 310 10.93 10.54 15.69
CA ASP A 310 11.01 9.10 15.48
C ASP A 310 12.40 8.61 15.81
N ALA A 311 12.49 7.43 16.40
CA ALA A 311 13.72 6.68 16.56
C ALA A 311 13.49 5.24 16.08
N ARG A 312 14.37 4.75 15.22
CA ARG A 312 14.31 3.40 14.69
C ARG A 312 15.68 2.74 14.77
N TRP A 313 15.73 1.55 15.31
CA TRP A 313 16.89 0.70 15.32
C TRP A 313 16.62 -0.54 14.47
N ASP A 314 17.46 -0.74 13.45
CA ASP A 314 17.45 -1.86 12.53
C ASP A 314 18.71 -2.70 12.74
N ALA A 315 18.57 -4.02 12.76
CA ALA A 315 19.69 -4.94 12.78
C ALA A 315 19.43 -6.10 11.82
N LEU A 316 20.42 -6.47 11.05
CA LEU A 316 20.42 -7.62 10.15
C LEU A 316 21.55 -8.56 10.54
N LYS A 317 21.22 -9.83 10.64
CA LYS A 317 22.16 -10.94 10.70
C LYS A 317 21.91 -11.87 9.54
N SER A 318 22.88 -12.06 8.69
CA SER A 318 22.74 -12.92 7.51
C SER A 318 23.92 -13.86 7.35
N THR A 319 23.79 -14.82 6.43
CA THR A 319 24.88 -15.71 6.03
C THR A 319 26.08 -14.94 5.45
N ASN A 320 25.84 -13.76 4.84
CA ASN A 320 26.85 -13.03 4.10
C ASN A 320 27.48 -11.87 4.90
N TYR A 321 26.69 -11.17 5.73
CA TYR A 321 27.15 -10.01 6.50
C TYR A 321 26.22 -9.71 7.67
N GLU A 322 26.70 -8.89 8.61
CA GLU A 322 25.93 -8.33 9.72
C GLU A 322 25.96 -6.80 9.66
N ALA A 323 24.83 -6.17 9.91
CA ALA A 323 24.75 -4.71 9.92
C ALA A 323 23.73 -4.21 10.95
N SER A 324 23.91 -3.00 11.45
CA SER A 324 22.91 -2.33 12.27
C SER A 324 22.92 -0.83 12.04
N ARG A 325 21.76 -0.21 12.19
CA ARG A 325 21.52 1.22 11.95
C ARG A 325 20.61 1.79 13.04
N LEU A 326 20.97 2.96 13.53
CA LEU A 326 20.06 3.82 14.29
C LEU A 326 19.64 4.99 13.39
N THR A 327 18.34 5.14 13.15
CA THR A 327 17.78 6.28 12.40
C THR A 327 16.97 7.14 13.36
N GLY A 328 17.28 8.43 13.40
CA GLY A 328 16.49 9.45 14.09
C GLY A 328 15.86 10.39 13.09
N LEU A 329 14.61 10.76 13.32
CA LEU A 329 13.90 11.73 12.51
C LEU A 329 13.22 12.75 13.42
N SER A 330 13.25 14.02 13.04
CA SER A 330 12.46 15.07 13.66
C SER A 330 11.79 15.92 12.59
N ALA A 331 10.55 16.31 12.84
CA ALA A 331 9.78 17.14 11.92
C ALA A 331 9.06 18.26 12.66
N LEU A 332 9.05 19.44 12.04
CA LEU A 332 8.29 20.60 12.48
C LEU A 332 7.34 21.01 11.37
N ALA A 333 6.06 21.16 11.64
CA ALA A 333 5.06 21.56 10.68
C ALA A 333 4.19 22.70 11.22
N SER A 334 3.87 23.65 10.35
CA SER A 334 2.95 24.76 10.63
C SER A 334 1.80 24.69 9.64
N SER A 335 0.59 24.53 10.15
CA SER A 335 -0.63 24.34 9.37
C SER A 335 -1.58 25.49 9.61
N PHE A 336 -2.08 26.05 8.52
CA PHE A 336 -3.03 27.16 8.48
C PHE A 336 -4.34 26.69 7.87
N ARG A 337 -5.46 27.06 8.50
CA ARG A 337 -6.79 26.68 8.03
C ARG A 337 -7.75 27.86 8.16
N THR A 338 -8.35 28.23 7.03
CA THR A 338 -9.48 29.16 6.94
C THR A 338 -10.67 28.45 6.32
N GLU A 339 -11.75 29.15 6.06
CA GLU A 339 -12.93 28.59 5.35
C GLU A 339 -12.60 28.06 3.95
N ARG A 340 -11.63 28.67 3.26
CA ARG A 340 -11.29 28.35 1.87
C ARG A 340 -9.86 27.87 1.64
N LEU A 341 -8.97 28.11 2.59
CA LEU A 341 -7.56 27.78 2.43
C LEU A 341 -7.10 26.86 3.56
N MET A 342 -6.51 25.74 3.20
CA MET A 342 -5.69 24.90 4.08
C MET A 342 -4.29 24.87 3.50
N ALA A 343 -3.29 25.20 4.30
CA ALA A 343 -1.90 25.19 3.87
C ALA A 343 -1.03 24.63 5.01
N THR A 344 -0.05 23.80 4.65
CA THR A 344 0.94 23.29 5.58
C THR A 344 2.33 23.50 4.99
N VAL A 345 3.26 23.98 5.79
CA VAL A 345 4.69 23.93 5.50
C VAL A 345 5.36 23.09 6.58
N ALA A 346 6.26 22.22 6.17
CA ALA A 346 6.98 21.36 7.10
C ALA A 346 8.46 21.26 6.73
N LEU A 347 9.25 21.02 7.74
CA LEU A 347 10.68 20.74 7.62
C LEU A 347 10.98 19.48 8.42
N GLU A 348 11.57 18.51 7.77
CA GLU A 348 11.99 17.25 8.35
C GLU A 348 13.50 17.10 8.28
N TYR A 349 14.08 16.61 9.35
CA TYR A 349 15.48 16.25 9.43
C TYR A 349 15.60 14.78 9.81
N GLU A 350 16.32 14.01 9.01
CA GLU A 350 16.62 12.60 9.23
C GLU A 350 18.13 12.41 9.37
N ALA A 351 18.53 11.59 10.34
CA ALA A 351 19.93 11.20 10.55
C ALA A 351 20.01 9.69 10.74
N ALA A 352 20.87 9.02 9.97
CA ALA A 352 21.13 7.61 10.06
C ALA A 352 22.59 7.36 10.46
N PHE A 353 22.78 6.50 11.45
CA PHE A 353 24.07 6.12 12.02
C PHE A 353 24.25 4.61 11.88
N ASP A 354 25.10 4.22 10.94
CA ASP A 354 25.48 2.82 10.75
C ASP A 354 26.71 2.47 11.60
N ARG A 355 26.72 1.28 12.16
CA ARG A 355 27.84 0.84 13.03
C ARG A 355 29.20 0.86 12.34
N SER A 356 29.22 0.66 11.03
CA SER A 356 30.45 0.45 10.23
C SER A 356 30.66 1.48 9.11
N ALA A 357 29.85 2.55 9.02
CA ALA A 357 29.93 3.52 7.94
C ALA A 357 29.71 4.96 8.42
N LEU A 358 29.85 5.90 7.48
CA LEU A 358 29.59 7.31 7.69
C LEU A 358 28.14 7.57 8.10
N SER A 359 27.93 8.54 8.99
CA SER A 359 26.59 9.04 9.28
C SER A 359 26.00 9.76 8.06
N ARG A 360 24.70 9.56 7.82
CA ARG A 360 23.97 10.16 6.70
C ARG A 360 22.91 11.10 7.22
N HIS A 361 22.80 12.27 6.63
CA HIS A 361 21.90 13.32 7.06
C HIS A 361 21.08 13.84 5.89
N ALA A 362 19.79 14.09 6.12
CA ALA A 362 18.90 14.61 5.11
C ALA A 362 17.97 15.69 5.69
N LEU A 363 17.73 16.73 4.91
CA LEU A 363 16.78 17.80 5.23
C LEU A 363 15.71 17.87 4.15
N SER A 364 14.45 17.64 4.53
CA SER A 364 13.31 17.49 3.62
C SER A 364 12.27 18.59 3.89
N PRO A 365 12.30 19.72 3.16
CA PRO A 365 11.20 20.67 3.17
C PRO A 365 9.99 20.13 2.41
N SER A 366 8.78 20.50 2.86
CA SER A 366 7.53 20.25 2.14
C SER A 366 6.54 21.40 2.30
N ALA A 367 5.68 21.56 1.32
CA ALA A 367 4.55 22.47 1.36
C ALA A 367 3.35 21.84 0.67
N ASP A 368 2.18 21.96 1.29
CA ASP A 368 0.91 21.43 0.80
C ASP A 368 -0.15 22.54 0.88
N ILE A 369 -0.96 22.69 -0.15
CA ILE A 369 -2.01 23.71 -0.25
C ILE A 369 -3.28 23.07 -0.79
N ARG A 370 -4.42 23.40 -0.16
CA ARG A 370 -5.77 23.17 -0.68
C ARG A 370 -6.55 24.48 -0.63
N PHE A 371 -7.06 24.88 -1.76
CA PHE A 371 -7.91 26.07 -1.90
C PHE A 371 -9.30 25.68 -2.42
N THR A 372 -10.33 25.90 -1.62
CA THR A 372 -11.72 25.70 -2.01
C THR A 372 -12.22 26.94 -2.76
N ALA A 373 -12.28 26.83 -4.09
CA ALA A 373 -12.73 27.94 -4.94
C ALA A 373 -14.24 28.19 -4.79
N PHE A 374 -15.02 27.12 -4.76
CA PHE A 374 -16.46 27.10 -4.45
C PHE A 374 -16.83 25.73 -3.88
N GLU A 375 -18.05 25.59 -3.37
CA GLU A 375 -18.51 24.34 -2.74
C GLU A 375 -18.35 23.13 -3.67
N GLY A 376 -17.58 22.14 -3.21
CA GLY A 376 -17.29 20.90 -3.93
C GLY A 376 -16.17 21.01 -4.98
N PHE A 377 -15.49 22.18 -5.10
CA PHE A 377 -14.36 22.34 -6.02
C PHE A 377 -13.12 22.88 -5.29
N ASP A 378 -12.11 22.03 -5.21
CA ASP A 378 -10.83 22.33 -4.58
C ASP A 378 -9.71 22.34 -5.62
N ILE A 379 -8.77 23.26 -5.45
CA ILE A 379 -7.46 23.26 -6.10
C ILE A 379 -6.45 22.77 -5.06
N VAL A 380 -5.64 21.79 -5.42
CA VAL A 380 -4.66 21.17 -4.52
C VAL A 380 -3.27 21.23 -5.16
N ALA A 381 -2.24 21.49 -4.35
CA ALA A 381 -0.86 21.42 -4.81
C ALA A 381 0.03 20.96 -3.68
N PHE A 382 1.08 20.24 -4.01
CA PHE A 382 2.17 19.95 -3.07
C PHE A 382 3.53 20.00 -3.73
N GLY A 383 4.55 20.28 -2.91
CA GLY A 383 5.96 20.14 -3.25
C GLY A 383 6.71 19.56 -2.06
N ARG A 384 7.53 18.54 -2.28
CA ARG A 384 8.27 17.84 -1.23
C ARG A 384 9.63 17.39 -1.72
N ARG A 385 10.64 17.53 -0.87
CA ARG A 385 11.89 16.82 -1.01
C ARG A 385 11.85 15.56 -0.14
N ALA A 386 12.26 14.43 -0.71
CA ALA A 386 12.30 13.13 -0.04
C ALA A 386 13.67 12.49 -0.24
N TYR A 387 14.13 11.74 0.74
CA TYR A 387 15.40 11.00 0.69
C TYR A 387 15.16 9.51 0.87
N ARG A 388 16.04 8.71 0.27
CA ARG A 388 16.16 7.29 0.56
C ARG A 388 17.57 6.98 1.03
N ILE A 389 17.68 6.47 2.24
CA ILE A 389 18.97 6.00 2.77
C ILE A 389 19.30 4.66 2.11
N PRO A 390 20.57 4.42 1.70
CA PRO A 390 20.97 3.15 1.10
C PRO A 390 20.64 1.96 1.99
N THR A 391 20.25 0.85 1.39
CA THR A 391 19.92 -0.42 2.07
C THR A 391 21.17 -1.13 2.58
N PHE A 392 21.00 -2.13 3.43
CA PHE A 392 22.14 -2.91 3.90
C PHE A 392 22.78 -3.74 2.79
N ASN A 393 22.01 -4.27 1.84
CA ASN A 393 22.58 -4.95 0.68
C ASN A 393 23.42 -4.01 -0.18
N GLU A 394 22.95 -2.79 -0.44
CA GLU A 394 23.69 -1.80 -1.22
C GLU A 394 24.99 -1.38 -0.53
N LEU A 395 25.05 -1.40 0.80
CA LEU A 395 26.22 -0.97 1.55
C LEU A 395 27.21 -2.08 1.88
N TYR A 396 26.69 -3.28 2.26
CA TYR A 396 27.50 -4.24 2.99
C TYR A 396 27.50 -5.66 2.39
N TYR A 397 26.76 -5.93 1.31
CA TYR A 397 26.75 -7.26 0.71
C TYR A 397 28.14 -7.63 0.18
N VAL A 398 28.70 -8.73 0.64
CA VAL A 398 30.06 -9.14 0.30
C VAL A 398 30.23 -9.35 -1.20
N GLY A 399 31.21 -8.66 -1.80
CA GLY A 399 31.49 -8.72 -3.23
C GLY A 399 30.59 -7.86 -4.11
N TYR A 400 29.67 -7.08 -3.51
CA TYR A 400 28.78 -6.18 -4.24
C TYR A 400 28.67 -4.80 -3.58
N GLY A 401 28.48 -4.73 -2.26
CA GLY A 401 28.13 -3.52 -1.52
C GLY A 401 29.20 -2.42 -1.61
N ASN A 402 28.72 -1.16 -1.55
CA ASN A 402 29.55 0.03 -1.55
C ASN A 402 29.23 0.90 -0.32
N PRO A 403 30.09 0.93 0.71
CA PRO A 403 29.86 1.70 1.94
C PRO A 403 29.83 3.21 1.76
N ASP A 404 30.36 3.74 0.65
CA ASP A 404 30.49 5.17 0.38
C ASP A 404 29.22 5.79 -0.25
N LEU A 405 28.17 5.01 -0.44
CA LEU A 405 26.92 5.49 -1.00
C LEU A 405 26.29 6.61 -0.17
N ASN A 406 25.82 7.64 -0.87
CA ASN A 406 25.01 8.72 -0.32
C ASN A 406 23.52 8.42 -0.42
N PRO A 407 22.66 9.09 0.35
CA PRO A 407 21.22 9.01 0.16
C PRO A 407 20.79 9.46 -1.25
N GLU A 408 19.76 8.83 -1.78
CA GLU A 408 19.08 9.33 -2.97
C GLU A 408 18.24 10.56 -2.62
N ASP A 409 18.07 11.48 -3.56
CA ASP A 409 17.42 12.78 -3.39
C ASP A 409 16.31 12.94 -4.42
N ALA A 410 15.08 13.00 -3.97
CA ALA A 410 13.91 13.15 -4.82
C ALA A 410 13.15 14.44 -4.53
N TRP A 411 12.67 15.10 -5.59
CA TRP A 411 11.67 16.15 -5.52
C TRP A 411 10.37 15.66 -6.13
N LEU A 412 9.29 15.73 -5.37
CA LEU A 412 7.94 15.35 -5.76
C LEU A 412 7.07 16.61 -5.83
N THR A 413 6.39 16.84 -6.96
CA THR A 413 5.53 18.01 -7.15
C THR A 413 4.24 17.62 -7.85
N ASP A 414 3.14 18.26 -7.47
CA ASP A 414 1.82 17.99 -8.02
C ASP A 414 0.95 19.25 -7.96
N LEU A 415 0.10 19.40 -8.96
CA LEU A 415 -0.96 20.41 -9.02
C LEU A 415 -2.22 19.73 -9.57
N GLY A 416 -3.31 19.84 -8.85
CA GLY A 416 -4.55 19.19 -9.25
C GLY A 416 -5.80 19.91 -8.84
N VAL A 417 -6.92 19.36 -9.28
CA VAL A 417 -8.27 19.79 -8.93
C VAL A 417 -9.09 18.61 -8.46
N ASP A 418 -9.91 18.83 -7.44
CA ASP A 418 -10.90 17.90 -6.94
C ASP A 418 -12.29 18.51 -7.06
N PHE A 419 -13.19 17.82 -7.74
CA PHE A 419 -14.60 18.17 -7.79
C PHE A 419 -15.42 17.02 -7.25
N ASN A 420 -16.24 17.29 -6.24
CA ASN A 420 -17.19 16.34 -5.68
C ASN A 420 -18.49 17.06 -5.37
N ARG A 421 -19.56 16.69 -6.05
CA ARG A 421 -20.85 17.36 -5.89
C ARG A 421 -22.01 16.38 -5.97
N ARG A 422 -22.96 16.58 -5.07
CA ARG A 422 -24.25 15.90 -5.12
C ARG A 422 -25.14 16.57 -6.15
N ALA A 423 -25.64 15.79 -7.11
CA ALA A 423 -26.56 16.24 -8.17
C ALA A 423 -27.96 15.66 -7.90
N GLY A 424 -28.83 16.48 -7.34
CA GLY A 424 -30.14 16.04 -6.85
C GLY A 424 -30.04 15.16 -5.61
N ALA A 425 -31.05 14.32 -5.39
CA ALA A 425 -31.13 13.47 -4.18
C ALA A 425 -30.35 12.15 -4.30
N ALA A 426 -30.07 11.69 -5.52
CA ALA A 426 -29.61 10.31 -5.77
C ALA A 426 -28.20 10.20 -6.36
N TRP A 427 -27.68 11.24 -6.96
CA TRP A 427 -26.40 11.21 -7.68
C TRP A 427 -25.29 11.93 -6.93
N THR A 428 -24.09 11.36 -6.96
CA THR A 428 -22.85 12.04 -6.58
C THR A 428 -21.90 11.96 -7.77
N LEU A 429 -21.33 13.10 -8.15
CA LEU A 429 -20.35 13.20 -9.23
C LEU A 429 -18.98 13.52 -8.64
N LYS A 430 -17.95 12.84 -9.13
CA LYS A 430 -16.55 13.02 -8.71
C LYS A 430 -15.68 13.25 -9.94
N LEU A 431 -14.79 14.23 -9.85
CA LEU A 431 -13.73 14.42 -10.82
C LEU A 431 -12.47 14.81 -10.06
N LYS A 432 -11.38 14.12 -10.33
CA LYS A 432 -10.04 14.51 -9.90
C LYS A 432 -9.14 14.57 -11.12
N ALA A 433 -8.30 15.58 -11.20
CA ALA A 433 -7.29 15.67 -12.25
C ALA A 433 -6.03 16.28 -11.68
N ASP A 434 -4.89 15.67 -11.97
CA ASP A 434 -3.57 16.08 -11.50
C ASP A 434 -2.57 16.13 -12.63
N VAL A 435 -1.60 17.02 -12.48
CA VAL A 435 -0.34 16.98 -13.22
C VAL A 435 0.80 16.92 -12.22
N PHE A 436 1.77 16.06 -12.47
CA PHE A 436 2.92 15.89 -11.58
C PHE A 436 4.24 15.94 -12.34
N CYS A 437 5.30 16.33 -11.63
CA CYS A 437 6.66 16.28 -12.13
C CYS A 437 7.63 15.96 -10.98
N ASN A 438 8.28 14.82 -11.07
CA ASN A 438 9.19 14.29 -10.06
C ASN A 438 10.59 14.19 -10.62
N PHE A 439 11.58 14.48 -9.80
CA PHE A 439 12.99 14.38 -10.14
C PHE A 439 13.69 13.53 -9.09
N LEU A 440 14.43 12.52 -9.53
CA LEU A 440 15.30 11.71 -8.69
C LEU A 440 16.75 11.96 -9.10
N LYS A 441 17.62 12.17 -8.12
CA LYS A 441 19.07 12.32 -8.29
C LYS A 441 19.79 11.38 -7.32
N ASN A 442 21.03 11.06 -7.66
CA ASN A 442 21.85 10.13 -6.90
C ASN A 442 21.16 8.77 -6.73
N GLU A 443 20.32 8.39 -7.70
CA GLU A 443 19.70 7.06 -7.69
C GLU A 443 20.79 6.00 -7.64
N ILE A 444 20.60 5.01 -6.77
CA ILE A 444 21.57 3.94 -6.59
C ILE A 444 21.26 2.87 -7.62
N ILE A 445 22.11 2.75 -8.61
CA ILE A 445 22.02 1.73 -9.65
C ILE A 445 23.28 0.87 -9.66
N SER A 446 23.12 -0.40 -10.01
CA SER A 446 24.24 -1.31 -10.20
C SER A 446 24.93 -1.03 -11.53
N ALA A 447 26.24 -0.93 -11.52
CA ALA A 447 27.06 -0.77 -12.71
C ALA A 447 28.35 -1.59 -12.58
N PRO A 448 29.01 -1.95 -13.71
CA PRO A 448 30.34 -2.55 -13.71
C PRO A 448 31.35 -1.67 -12.94
N THR A 449 32.26 -2.30 -12.22
CA THR A 449 33.34 -1.57 -11.55
C THR A 449 34.38 -1.09 -12.57
N GLU A 450 35.12 -0.02 -12.25
CA GLU A 450 36.20 0.47 -13.12
C GLU A 450 37.37 -0.53 -13.25
N GLU A 451 37.57 -1.34 -12.19
CA GLU A 451 38.67 -2.31 -12.12
C GLU A 451 38.38 -3.59 -12.93
N ASP A 452 37.14 -4.10 -12.92
CA ASP A 452 36.71 -5.29 -13.65
C ASP A 452 35.26 -5.14 -14.13
N PRO A 453 35.01 -5.06 -15.45
CA PRO A 453 33.66 -4.95 -16.02
C PRO A 453 32.73 -6.14 -15.72
N ASN A 454 33.26 -7.25 -15.23
CA ASN A 454 32.45 -8.41 -14.84
C ASN A 454 31.96 -8.33 -13.37
N ILE A 455 32.54 -7.43 -12.58
CA ILE A 455 32.14 -7.18 -11.20
C ILE A 455 31.20 -5.98 -11.18
N TRP A 456 30.04 -6.13 -10.56
CA TRP A 456 29.04 -5.07 -10.45
C TRP A 456 28.98 -4.56 -9.02
N ALA A 457 28.81 -3.25 -8.87
CA ALA A 457 28.63 -2.60 -7.58
C ALA A 457 27.59 -1.49 -7.68
N PRO A 458 26.96 -1.07 -6.58
CA PRO A 458 26.03 0.04 -6.55
C PRO A 458 26.73 1.39 -6.49
N TYR A 459 26.25 2.36 -7.28
CA TYR A 459 26.75 3.72 -7.37
C TYR A 459 25.63 4.76 -7.39
N ASN A 460 25.88 5.95 -6.81
CA ASN A 460 24.96 7.10 -6.86
C ASN A 460 25.07 7.88 -8.20
N ILE A 461 24.82 7.23 -9.30
CA ILE A 461 24.97 7.82 -10.64
C ILE A 461 23.64 8.05 -11.34
N GLY A 462 22.57 7.39 -10.90
CA GLY A 462 21.27 7.45 -11.53
C GLY A 462 20.57 8.79 -11.41
N LYS A 463 19.83 9.16 -12.44
CA LYS A 463 18.90 10.29 -12.46
C LYS A 463 17.64 9.90 -13.20
N VAL A 464 16.47 10.19 -12.63
CA VAL A 464 15.18 9.96 -13.27
C VAL A 464 14.35 11.24 -13.25
N ARG A 465 13.65 11.48 -14.36
CA ARG A 465 12.57 12.46 -14.44
C ARG A 465 11.28 11.72 -14.74
N SER A 466 10.31 11.82 -13.85
CA SER A 466 8.96 11.29 -14.06
C SER A 466 7.95 12.42 -14.10
N ALA A 467 7.20 12.53 -15.19
CA ALA A 467 6.16 13.53 -15.34
C ALA A 467 4.92 12.90 -15.96
N GLY A 468 3.73 13.42 -15.59
CA GLY A 468 2.50 12.84 -16.08
C GLY A 468 1.25 13.55 -15.58
N MET A 469 0.12 12.88 -15.81
CA MET A 469 -1.19 13.30 -15.32
C MET A 469 -2.02 12.10 -14.90
N ASP A 470 -2.83 12.31 -13.87
CA ASP A 470 -3.81 11.33 -13.39
C ASP A 470 -5.20 11.96 -13.46
N ILE A 471 -6.19 11.23 -13.97
CA ILE A 471 -7.59 11.66 -14.07
C ILE A 471 -8.47 10.56 -13.50
N LEU A 472 -9.43 10.95 -12.64
CA LEU A 472 -10.51 10.11 -12.16
C LEU A 472 -11.84 10.83 -12.43
N ALA A 473 -12.73 10.19 -13.16
CA ALA A 473 -14.12 10.63 -13.31
C ALA A 473 -15.03 9.51 -12.78
N GLY A 474 -15.89 9.84 -11.83
CA GLY A 474 -16.73 8.86 -11.15
C GLY A 474 -18.12 9.35 -10.86
N THR A 475 -19.03 8.39 -10.71
CA THR A 475 -20.41 8.66 -10.31
C THR A 475 -20.92 7.59 -9.36
N LEU A 476 -21.75 7.99 -8.41
CA LEU A 476 -22.48 7.13 -7.51
C LEU A 476 -23.96 7.50 -7.58
N TYR A 477 -24.81 6.48 -7.77
CA TYR A 477 -26.27 6.59 -7.73
C TYR A 477 -26.82 5.74 -6.59
N GLU A 478 -27.59 6.36 -5.70
CA GLU A 478 -28.22 5.70 -4.55
C GLU A 478 -29.70 6.08 -4.49
N ASN A 479 -30.58 5.16 -4.84
CA ASN A 479 -32.02 5.37 -4.74
C ASN A 479 -32.78 4.04 -4.77
N ALA A 480 -33.88 3.95 -4.02
CA ALA A 480 -34.83 2.83 -4.01
C ALA A 480 -34.17 1.45 -3.85
N GLY A 481 -33.10 1.36 -3.05
CA GLY A 481 -32.35 0.13 -2.80
C GLY A 481 -31.37 -0.26 -3.91
N TRP A 482 -31.23 0.57 -4.95
CA TRP A 482 -30.15 0.49 -5.92
C TRP A 482 -28.95 1.28 -5.46
N ASN A 483 -27.76 0.69 -5.57
CA ASN A 483 -26.49 1.36 -5.45
C ASN A 483 -25.68 1.03 -6.71
N VAL A 484 -25.38 2.08 -7.51
CA VAL A 484 -24.66 1.94 -8.76
C VAL A 484 -23.46 2.90 -8.73
N SER A 485 -22.26 2.37 -8.91
CA SER A 485 -21.05 3.18 -9.06
C SER A 485 -20.37 2.91 -10.40
N ALA A 486 -19.73 3.91 -10.96
CA ALA A 486 -18.86 3.77 -12.12
C ALA A 486 -17.73 4.80 -12.02
N ASP A 487 -16.49 4.32 -12.07
CA ASP A 487 -15.28 5.11 -12.05
C ASP A 487 -14.44 4.80 -13.28
N VAL A 488 -13.96 5.86 -13.94
CA VAL A 488 -12.93 5.80 -15.00
C VAL A 488 -11.68 6.45 -14.44
N ARG A 489 -10.60 5.73 -14.40
CA ARG A 489 -9.29 6.23 -13.97
C ARG A 489 -8.30 6.11 -15.12
N TYR A 490 -7.60 7.20 -15.40
CA TYR A 490 -6.56 7.24 -16.42
C TYR A 490 -5.29 7.85 -15.85
N SER A 491 -4.16 7.23 -16.12
CA SER A 491 -2.84 7.78 -15.85
C SER A 491 -2.01 7.81 -17.13
N TYR A 492 -1.44 8.96 -17.43
CA TYR A 492 -0.33 9.10 -18.35
C TYR A 492 0.93 9.38 -17.58
N GLN A 493 1.99 8.61 -17.85
CA GLN A 493 3.25 8.71 -17.11
C GLN A 493 4.43 8.55 -18.07
N SER A 494 5.39 9.48 -17.98
CA SER A 494 6.66 9.44 -18.70
C SER A 494 7.79 9.48 -17.67
N ALA A 495 8.29 8.31 -17.26
CA ALA A 495 9.48 8.16 -16.43
C ALA A 495 10.67 7.88 -17.37
N ILE A 496 11.65 8.76 -17.34
CA ILE A 496 12.80 8.77 -18.29
C ILE A 496 14.09 8.78 -17.48
N ASP A 497 14.98 7.86 -17.84
CA ASP A 497 16.36 7.87 -17.36
C ASP A 497 17.11 9.11 -17.90
N LYS A 498 17.67 9.90 -17.01
CA LYS A 498 18.48 11.10 -17.29
C LYS A 498 19.91 10.95 -16.77
N THR A 499 20.35 9.73 -16.53
CA THR A 499 21.72 9.42 -16.08
C THR A 499 22.73 9.81 -17.18
N PRO A 500 23.62 10.78 -16.93
CA PRO A 500 24.62 11.17 -17.92
C PRO A 500 25.53 10.01 -18.29
N ASP A 501 25.92 9.96 -19.56
CA ASP A 501 26.87 8.99 -20.11
C ASP A 501 26.41 7.51 -19.99
N SER A 502 25.15 7.27 -19.59
CA SER A 502 24.54 5.95 -19.57
C SER A 502 24.06 5.56 -20.97
N TYR A 503 24.17 4.28 -21.31
CA TYR A 503 23.56 3.72 -22.53
C TYR A 503 22.03 3.78 -22.50
N THR A 504 21.42 3.92 -21.32
CA THR A 504 19.98 4.11 -21.11
C THR A 504 19.56 5.59 -21.07
N TYR A 505 20.48 6.53 -21.35
CA TYR A 505 20.16 7.96 -21.34
C TYR A 505 18.99 8.28 -22.29
N ASP A 506 18.00 9.00 -21.78
CA ASP A 506 16.77 9.41 -22.49
C ASP A 506 15.84 8.26 -22.90
N THR A 507 16.01 7.07 -22.30
CA THR A 507 15.10 5.94 -22.49
C THR A 507 14.08 5.85 -21.35
N PRO A 508 12.91 5.21 -21.59
CA PRO A 508 11.93 4.97 -20.54
C PRO A 508 12.48 4.07 -19.43
N VAL A 509 12.10 4.39 -18.18
CA VAL A 509 12.37 3.49 -17.03
C VAL A 509 11.59 2.18 -17.24
N PRO A 510 12.26 1.02 -17.10
CA PRO A 510 11.63 -0.29 -17.32
C PRO A 510 10.37 -0.53 -16.50
N TYR A 511 9.42 -1.26 -17.09
CA TYR A 511 8.15 -1.73 -16.53
C TYR A 511 7.12 -0.63 -16.23
N VAL A 512 7.46 0.64 -16.30
CA VAL A 512 6.53 1.75 -16.09
C VAL A 512 5.62 1.90 -17.31
N ALA A 513 4.31 1.69 -17.13
CA ALA A 513 3.34 1.87 -18.20
C ALA A 513 3.14 3.35 -18.53
N ARG A 514 3.26 3.71 -19.82
CA ARG A 514 3.01 5.09 -20.27
C ARG A 514 1.53 5.45 -20.17
N HIS A 515 0.66 4.49 -20.43
CA HIS A 515 -0.78 4.65 -20.36
C HIS A 515 -1.39 3.55 -19.50
N THR A 516 -2.15 3.97 -18.51
CA THR A 516 -2.92 3.08 -17.65
C THR A 516 -4.37 3.53 -17.65
N VAL A 517 -5.30 2.60 -17.92
CA VAL A 517 -6.74 2.82 -17.79
C VAL A 517 -7.32 1.79 -16.85
N VAL A 518 -8.16 2.22 -15.93
CA VAL A 518 -8.96 1.34 -15.06
C VAL A 518 -10.42 1.78 -15.14
N LEU A 519 -11.29 0.89 -15.54
CA LEU A 519 -12.74 1.06 -15.52
C LEU A 519 -13.30 0.15 -14.43
N ASP A 520 -13.83 0.74 -13.38
CA ASP A 520 -14.43 0.05 -12.26
C ASP A 520 -15.91 0.42 -12.20
N ALA A 521 -16.78 -0.58 -12.13
CA ALA A 521 -18.20 -0.33 -11.96
C ALA A 521 -18.79 -1.34 -10.96
N SER A 522 -19.85 -0.93 -10.28
CA SER A 522 -20.64 -1.85 -9.46
C SER A 522 -22.13 -1.54 -9.54
N VAL A 523 -22.94 -2.57 -9.51
CA VAL A 523 -24.39 -2.48 -9.42
C VAL A 523 -24.85 -3.40 -8.30
N SER A 524 -25.49 -2.84 -7.28
CA SER A 524 -26.02 -3.61 -6.15
C SER A 524 -27.50 -3.35 -5.97
N TRP A 525 -28.27 -4.43 -5.76
CA TRP A 525 -29.71 -4.38 -5.50
C TRP A 525 -30.18 -5.60 -4.73
N LYS A 526 -30.91 -5.38 -3.64
CA LYS A 526 -31.48 -6.46 -2.80
C LYS A 526 -30.50 -7.58 -2.48
N GLY A 527 -29.26 -7.23 -2.13
CA GLY A 527 -28.18 -8.16 -1.78
C GLY A 527 -27.51 -8.85 -2.98
N PHE A 528 -27.92 -8.62 -4.22
CA PHE A 528 -27.12 -8.95 -5.40
C PHE A 528 -26.11 -7.86 -5.64
N SER A 529 -24.92 -8.22 -6.11
CA SER A 529 -23.93 -7.27 -6.59
C SER A 529 -23.19 -7.85 -7.79
N LEU A 530 -23.03 -7.03 -8.82
CA LEU A 530 -22.20 -7.28 -9.99
C LEU A 530 -21.15 -6.18 -10.08
N ALA A 531 -19.87 -6.56 -10.12
CA ALA A 531 -18.76 -5.61 -10.14
C ALA A 531 -17.71 -6.02 -11.20
N PRO A 532 -17.81 -5.51 -12.44
CA PRO A 532 -16.77 -5.64 -13.46
C PRO A 532 -15.62 -4.64 -13.18
N LEU A 533 -14.39 -5.07 -13.48
CA LEU A 533 -13.17 -4.27 -13.48
C LEU A 533 -12.40 -4.56 -14.77
N TRP A 534 -12.25 -3.55 -15.61
CA TRP A 534 -11.40 -3.63 -16.80
C TRP A 534 -10.17 -2.76 -16.66
N GLN A 535 -9.03 -3.25 -17.10
CA GLN A 535 -7.75 -2.57 -17.01
C GLN A 535 -6.98 -2.67 -18.31
N LEU A 536 -6.22 -1.62 -18.63
CA LEU A 536 -5.24 -1.56 -19.72
C LEU A 536 -3.91 -1.03 -19.17
N ARG A 537 -2.81 -1.64 -19.58
CA ARG A 537 -1.44 -1.14 -19.38
C ARG A 537 -0.73 -1.15 -20.73
N ALA A 538 -0.30 0.03 -21.19
CA ALA A 538 0.28 0.19 -22.53
C ALA A 538 1.55 1.05 -22.52
N GLY A 539 2.40 0.86 -23.52
CA GLY A 539 3.63 1.60 -23.72
C GLY A 539 4.68 1.31 -22.66
N ARG A 540 4.87 0.03 -22.30
CA ARG A 540 5.90 -0.44 -21.35
C ARG A 540 7.15 -0.89 -22.08
N THR A 541 8.27 -0.80 -21.38
CA THR A 541 9.56 -1.31 -21.85
C THR A 541 10.22 -2.18 -20.78
N ASP A 542 11.15 -3.02 -21.19
CA ASP A 542 12.14 -3.65 -20.33
C ASP A 542 13.56 -3.28 -20.81
N SER A 543 14.57 -3.99 -20.35
CA SER A 543 15.96 -3.80 -20.79
C SER A 543 16.23 -4.23 -22.23
N MET A 544 15.31 -4.97 -22.84
CA MET A 544 15.43 -5.52 -24.21
C MET A 544 14.64 -4.69 -25.24
N GLY A 545 13.74 -3.79 -24.79
CA GLY A 545 12.92 -2.94 -25.65
C GLY A 545 11.46 -2.85 -25.23
N GLU A 546 10.54 -2.79 -26.21
CA GLU A 546 9.12 -2.67 -25.96
C GLU A 546 8.52 -3.99 -25.45
N MET A 547 7.72 -3.90 -24.40
CA MET A 547 6.91 -5.01 -23.88
C MET A 547 5.49 -4.95 -24.46
N PRO A 548 4.84 -6.10 -24.69
CA PRO A 548 3.46 -6.14 -25.15
C PRO A 548 2.51 -5.38 -24.22
N ASP A 549 1.59 -4.62 -24.79
CA ASP A 549 0.46 -4.05 -24.08
C ASP A 549 -0.48 -5.18 -23.63
N TRP A 550 -1.16 -4.97 -22.51
CA TRP A 550 -2.12 -5.94 -22.03
C TRP A 550 -3.38 -5.30 -21.45
N ASN A 551 -4.46 -6.04 -21.52
CA ASN A 551 -5.70 -5.68 -20.87
C ASN A 551 -6.38 -6.90 -20.26
N THR A 552 -7.04 -6.72 -19.14
CA THR A 552 -7.80 -7.77 -18.45
C THR A 552 -9.19 -7.29 -18.11
N LEU A 553 -10.13 -8.19 -18.08
CA LEU A 553 -11.49 -7.99 -17.57
C LEU A 553 -11.76 -8.99 -16.45
N ASP A 554 -12.05 -8.48 -15.28
CA ASP A 554 -12.47 -9.23 -14.12
C ASP A 554 -13.95 -8.97 -13.85
N VAL A 555 -14.68 -9.98 -13.40
CA VAL A 555 -16.08 -9.84 -13.02
C VAL A 555 -16.34 -10.55 -11.69
N ASN A 556 -16.87 -9.81 -10.74
CA ASN A 556 -17.35 -10.35 -9.47
C ASN A 556 -18.89 -10.35 -9.45
N LEU A 557 -19.48 -11.49 -9.14
CA LEU A 557 -20.92 -11.65 -8.91
C LEU A 557 -21.12 -12.13 -7.48
N SER A 558 -21.97 -11.48 -6.72
CA SER A 558 -22.25 -11.92 -5.35
C SER A 558 -23.72 -11.82 -4.98
N LYS A 559 -24.11 -12.61 -3.99
CA LYS A 559 -25.44 -12.57 -3.35
C LYS A 559 -25.29 -12.70 -1.85
N ALA A 560 -25.77 -11.71 -1.12
CA ALA A 560 -25.94 -11.76 0.32
C ALA A 560 -27.37 -12.24 0.67
N PHE A 561 -27.45 -13.15 1.63
CA PHE A 561 -28.69 -13.68 2.21
C PHE A 561 -28.68 -13.32 3.70
N ASN A 562 -29.70 -12.61 4.15
CA ASN A 562 -29.89 -12.35 5.58
C ASN A 562 -30.56 -13.56 6.23
N ILE A 563 -29.97 -14.09 7.29
CA ILE A 563 -30.42 -15.26 8.04
C ILE A 563 -30.56 -14.85 9.51
N ALA A 564 -31.74 -14.40 9.92
CA ALA A 564 -31.98 -13.82 11.25
C ALA A 564 -30.99 -12.67 11.56
N LYS A 565 -30.09 -12.86 12.53
CA LYS A 565 -29.04 -11.89 12.92
C LYS A 565 -27.70 -12.10 12.20
N SER A 566 -27.65 -13.02 11.24
CA SER A 566 -26.46 -13.41 10.50
C SER A 566 -26.64 -13.17 9.02
N SER A 567 -25.56 -13.23 8.25
CA SER A 567 -25.62 -13.19 6.79
C SER A 567 -24.72 -14.24 6.15
N LEU A 568 -25.17 -14.75 5.02
CA LEU A 568 -24.40 -15.65 4.17
C LEU A 568 -24.13 -14.94 2.84
N LEU A 569 -22.86 -14.74 2.52
CA LEU A 569 -22.41 -14.20 1.24
C LEU A 569 -21.89 -15.35 0.36
N LEU A 570 -22.47 -15.48 -0.82
CA LEU A 570 -21.93 -16.30 -1.89
C LEU A 570 -21.34 -15.35 -2.95
N LYS A 571 -20.07 -15.57 -3.33
CA LYS A 571 -19.41 -14.76 -4.36
C LYS A 571 -18.73 -15.67 -5.38
N PHE A 572 -18.86 -15.32 -6.63
CA PHE A 572 -18.16 -15.93 -7.76
C PHE A 572 -17.33 -14.84 -8.45
N SER A 573 -16.06 -15.13 -8.69
CA SER A 573 -15.14 -14.21 -9.35
C SER A 573 -14.54 -14.90 -10.58
N ALA A 574 -14.63 -14.25 -11.73
CA ALA A 574 -13.92 -14.63 -12.94
C ALA A 574 -12.85 -13.56 -13.22
N ARG A 575 -11.59 -13.97 -13.22
CA ARG A 575 -10.43 -13.09 -13.44
C ARG A 575 -9.90 -13.30 -14.85
N ASN A 576 -9.41 -12.20 -15.43
CA ASN A 576 -8.83 -12.19 -16.77
C ASN A 576 -9.70 -12.98 -17.76
N ILE A 577 -11.00 -12.64 -17.86
CA ILE A 577 -11.98 -13.35 -18.72
C ILE A 577 -11.54 -13.35 -20.18
N LEU A 578 -10.82 -12.29 -20.59
CA LEU A 578 -10.28 -12.14 -21.93
C LEU A 578 -9.16 -13.14 -22.24
N ASP A 579 -8.66 -13.83 -21.20
CA ASP A 579 -7.54 -14.78 -21.28
C ASP A 579 -6.28 -14.15 -21.88
N CYS A 580 -6.06 -12.87 -21.58
CA CYS A 580 -4.89 -12.13 -22.01
C CYS A 580 -3.63 -12.75 -21.38
N ARG A 581 -2.65 -13.08 -22.20
CA ARG A 581 -1.31 -13.49 -21.75
C ARG A 581 -0.49 -12.25 -21.51
N TYR A 582 0.01 -12.07 -20.30
CA TYR A 582 0.76 -10.87 -19.95
C TYR A 582 1.78 -11.13 -18.85
N GLU A 583 2.70 -10.20 -18.73
CA GLU A 583 3.74 -10.14 -17.70
C GLU A 583 3.78 -8.74 -17.11
N THR A 584 3.95 -8.61 -15.82
CA THR A 584 4.23 -7.32 -15.18
C THR A 584 5.72 -7.05 -15.12
N VAL A 585 6.51 -8.11 -14.98
CA VAL A 585 7.97 -8.16 -15.05
C VAL A 585 8.34 -9.17 -16.14
N SER A 586 9.26 -8.81 -17.02
CA SER A 586 9.69 -9.65 -18.16
C SER A 586 10.16 -11.02 -17.69
N GLY A 587 9.69 -12.07 -18.37
CA GLY A 587 9.98 -13.46 -18.02
C GLY A 587 9.18 -14.02 -16.84
N TYR A 588 8.24 -13.26 -16.27
CA TYR A 588 7.36 -13.72 -15.19
C TYR A 588 5.89 -13.67 -15.65
N PRO A 589 5.42 -14.73 -16.33
CA PRO A 589 4.07 -14.78 -16.84
C PRO A 589 3.05 -14.74 -15.70
N MET A 590 1.97 -14.01 -15.94
CA MET A 590 0.83 -13.93 -15.04
C MET A 590 -0.22 -14.99 -15.38
N PRO A 591 -1.07 -15.40 -14.41
CA PRO A 591 -2.15 -16.34 -14.68
C PRO A 591 -3.09 -15.83 -15.77
N GLY A 592 -3.48 -16.71 -16.70
CA GLY A 592 -4.56 -16.49 -17.64
C GLY A 592 -5.92 -16.49 -16.94
N ARG A 593 -6.98 -16.82 -17.69
CA ARG A 593 -8.35 -16.90 -17.11
C ARG A 593 -8.39 -17.81 -15.88
N SER A 594 -8.97 -17.29 -14.80
CA SER A 594 -9.14 -18.06 -13.57
C SER A 594 -10.50 -17.79 -12.92
N LEU A 595 -10.99 -18.77 -12.18
CA LEU A 595 -12.28 -18.74 -11.50
C LEU A 595 -12.05 -18.95 -10.01
N ASN A 596 -12.88 -18.29 -9.20
CA ASN A 596 -12.83 -18.39 -7.74
C ASN A 596 -14.24 -18.31 -7.16
N GLY A 597 -14.58 -19.23 -6.28
CA GLY A 597 -15.83 -19.25 -5.51
C GLY A 597 -15.53 -18.92 -4.04
N VAL A 598 -16.37 -18.10 -3.43
CA VAL A 598 -16.26 -17.68 -2.02
C VAL A 598 -17.58 -17.95 -1.30
N ILE A 599 -17.48 -18.53 -0.13
CA ILE A 599 -18.57 -18.63 0.85
C ILE A 599 -18.12 -17.91 2.11
N GLU A 600 -18.91 -16.94 2.59
CA GLU A 600 -18.62 -16.20 3.81
C GLU A 600 -19.89 -16.15 4.67
N TYR A 601 -19.74 -16.52 5.94
CA TYR A 601 -20.78 -16.45 6.95
C TYR A 601 -20.40 -15.41 8.00
N ARG A 602 -21.27 -14.42 8.21
CA ARG A 602 -21.12 -13.34 9.21
C ARG A 602 -22.19 -13.50 10.30
N PHE A 603 -21.80 -13.30 11.55
CA PHE A 603 -22.66 -13.45 12.72
C PHE A 603 -22.32 -12.44 13.80
#